data_fa719b8e63bd0de6cb3f3148ed36d555
#
_entry.id   fa719b8e63bd0de6cb3f3148ed36d555
#
_cell.length_a   1.000
_cell.length_b   1.000
_cell.length_c   1.000
_cell.angle_alpha   90.00
_cell.angle_beta   90.00
_cell.angle_gamma   90.00
#
_symmetry.space_group_name_H-M   'P 1'
#
loop_
_entity.id
_entity.type
_entity.pdbx_description
1 polymer ?
#
loop_
_entity_poly.entity_id
_entity_poly.type
_entity_poly.pdbx_seq_one_letter_code
_entity_poly.pdbx_strand_id
1 'polypeptide(L)'
;MRIALVSQEYPPETAKGGLGTQTFLKAHGMAALGHEVHVISRSTNAERTEKTVDGVNVIRIASLDSRFIAHTEIADWLTHSTAAAAEVAALHARRPLDVVDFAEWGAEGCVHLLNRTEWNRIPTVVQLHGPLVMFTNTMNWPEMNSEFYRMGTAMESACVRLADAVFSSSRCSAEWCAKHYGLVLDQTPIIHTGVDTEFFRPQSAPKANRPTIIFTGKLAANKGVHLLVEAASKLANEFPCLHLRLLGRGDPKIVSELQSRAKSAGYPDLLDLPGFVSREDLPAQLSRAHVFAAPSQYEGGPGFVYLEAMACGLPVIACAGSGAAEVVRHNETGWLVPPLDVAALTDTLRNSLKNQTQREAMGAKARDFVVAEMDSRRMLRQLESFYAAAAAGKHWVEAQR
;
A
#
# COMPACT_ATOMS: atom_id res chain seq x y z
N MET A 1 2.98 -25.26 -3.34
CA MET A 1 1.96 -24.81 -4.32
C MET A 1 2.63 -24.15 -5.49
N ARG A 2 1.95 -24.10 -6.62
CA ARG A 2 2.30 -23.31 -7.79
C ARG A 2 1.36 -22.11 -7.89
N ILE A 3 1.87 -20.92 -7.64
CA ILE A 3 1.11 -19.70 -7.39
C ILE A 3 1.38 -18.70 -8.52
N ALA A 4 0.32 -18.12 -9.10
CA ALA A 4 0.46 -16.96 -9.97
C ALA A 4 -0.06 -15.70 -9.23
N LEU A 5 0.76 -14.66 -9.16
CA LEU A 5 0.41 -13.35 -8.65
C LEU A 5 0.33 -12.39 -9.84
N VAL A 6 -0.84 -11.82 -10.06
CA VAL A 6 -1.06 -10.86 -11.14
C VAL A 6 -1.12 -9.47 -10.53
N SER A 7 -0.25 -8.58 -11.00
CA SER A 7 -0.19 -7.19 -10.59
C SER A 7 0.44 -6.33 -11.67
N GLN A 8 -0.26 -5.29 -12.07
CA GLN A 8 0.27 -4.30 -13.02
C GLN A 8 1.55 -3.61 -12.52
N GLU A 9 1.74 -3.57 -11.19
CA GLU A 9 2.91 -2.99 -10.56
C GLU A 9 3.81 -4.10 -9.98
N TYR A 10 5.07 -4.12 -10.38
CA TYR A 10 6.10 -4.99 -9.79
C TYR A 10 7.50 -4.39 -9.96
N PRO A 11 8.29 -4.27 -8.87
CA PRO A 11 9.64 -3.70 -8.94
C PRO A 11 10.60 -4.49 -9.86
N PRO A 12 11.67 -3.84 -10.34
CA PRO A 12 11.96 -2.40 -10.26
C PRO A 12 11.26 -1.59 -11.34
N GLU A 13 10.69 -2.22 -12.38
CA GLU A 13 10.29 -1.55 -13.62
C GLU A 13 8.98 -0.77 -13.49
N THR A 14 7.98 -1.33 -12.81
CA THR A 14 6.63 -0.75 -12.73
C THR A 14 6.17 -0.43 -11.30
N ALA A 15 7.09 -0.44 -10.33
CA ALA A 15 6.78 -0.12 -8.95
C ALA A 15 6.46 1.37 -8.78
N LYS A 16 5.18 1.70 -8.65
CA LYS A 16 4.71 3.09 -8.48
C LYS A 16 4.11 3.35 -7.10
N GLY A 17 3.81 2.29 -6.32
CA GLY A 17 3.13 2.44 -5.05
C GLY A 17 3.14 1.19 -4.15
N GLY A 18 2.19 1.15 -3.22
CA GLY A 18 2.05 0.08 -2.24
C GLY A 18 1.70 -1.28 -2.86
N LEU A 19 0.95 -1.28 -3.97
CA LEU A 19 0.54 -2.49 -4.68
C LEU A 19 1.76 -3.29 -5.16
N GLY A 20 2.69 -2.64 -5.87
CA GLY A 20 3.93 -3.27 -6.34
C GLY A 20 4.81 -3.79 -5.20
N THR A 21 4.93 -3.01 -4.11
CA THR A 21 5.67 -3.42 -2.91
C THR A 21 5.03 -4.65 -2.27
N GLN A 22 3.72 -4.70 -2.16
CA GLN A 22 3.00 -5.83 -1.57
C GLN A 22 3.12 -7.09 -2.43
N THR A 23 3.00 -6.96 -3.75
CA THR A 23 3.20 -8.09 -4.67
C THR A 23 4.63 -8.62 -4.58
N PHE A 24 5.63 -7.75 -4.48
CA PHE A 24 7.02 -8.15 -4.28
C PHE A 24 7.21 -8.95 -2.98
N LEU A 25 6.69 -8.45 -1.85
CA LEU A 25 6.78 -9.14 -0.56
C LEU A 25 6.06 -10.50 -0.58
N LYS A 26 4.89 -10.58 -1.19
CA LYS A 26 4.17 -11.86 -1.38
C LYS A 26 4.99 -12.83 -2.22
N ALA A 27 5.49 -12.38 -3.36
CA ALA A 27 6.21 -13.24 -4.30
C ALA A 27 7.47 -13.85 -3.68
N HIS A 28 8.34 -13.00 -3.14
CA HIS A 28 9.60 -13.47 -2.55
C HIS A 28 9.36 -14.23 -1.24
N GLY A 29 8.37 -13.82 -0.45
CA GLY A 29 7.99 -14.53 0.77
C GLY A 29 7.45 -15.94 0.49
N MET A 30 6.56 -16.09 -0.48
CA MET A 30 6.04 -17.41 -0.88
C MET A 30 7.14 -18.28 -1.49
N ALA A 31 8.04 -17.72 -2.31
CA ALA A 31 9.20 -18.44 -2.83
C ALA A 31 10.12 -18.94 -1.71
N ALA A 32 10.36 -18.11 -0.68
CA ALA A 32 11.16 -18.49 0.49
C ALA A 32 10.48 -19.61 1.33
N LEU A 33 9.16 -19.72 1.29
CA LEU A 33 8.39 -20.81 1.90
C LEU A 33 8.40 -22.10 1.04
N GLY A 34 9.10 -22.11 -0.09
CA GLY A 34 9.26 -23.28 -0.95
C GLY A 34 8.17 -23.44 -2.01
N HIS A 35 7.38 -22.40 -2.29
CA HIS A 35 6.40 -22.41 -3.38
C HIS A 35 7.01 -22.01 -4.70
N GLU A 36 6.49 -22.51 -5.80
CA GLU A 36 6.80 -22.04 -7.14
C GLU A 36 5.92 -20.82 -7.44
N VAL A 37 6.55 -19.67 -7.59
CA VAL A 37 5.86 -18.39 -7.75
C VAL A 37 6.10 -17.78 -9.12
N HIS A 38 5.03 -17.41 -9.78
CA HIS A 38 5.02 -16.66 -11.02
C HIS A 38 4.39 -15.30 -10.78
N VAL A 39 5.07 -14.22 -11.14
CA VAL A 39 4.50 -12.87 -11.15
C VAL A 39 4.22 -12.48 -12.58
N ILE A 40 2.97 -12.12 -12.88
CA ILE A 40 2.56 -11.57 -14.17
C ILE A 40 2.34 -10.06 -13.97
N SER A 41 3.15 -9.25 -14.65
CA SER A 41 3.11 -7.80 -14.49
C SER A 41 3.26 -7.08 -15.83
N ARG A 42 2.95 -5.77 -15.83
CA ARG A 42 3.12 -4.96 -17.05
C ARG A 42 4.57 -4.87 -17.48
N SER A 43 4.77 -4.90 -18.79
CA SER A 43 6.03 -4.50 -19.42
C SER A 43 6.06 -2.97 -19.59
N THR A 44 7.23 -2.38 -19.50
CA THR A 44 7.46 -0.96 -19.83
C THR A 44 7.64 -0.73 -21.33
N ASN A 45 7.84 -1.81 -22.08
CA ASN A 45 7.91 -1.84 -23.54
C ASN A 45 6.85 -2.79 -24.10
N ALA A 46 6.71 -2.86 -25.42
CA ALA A 46 5.73 -3.70 -26.08
C ALA A 46 6.12 -5.19 -26.16
N GLU A 47 7.13 -5.63 -25.41
CA GLU A 47 7.66 -6.99 -25.47
C GLU A 47 7.28 -7.81 -24.24
N ARG A 48 6.94 -9.08 -24.47
CA ARG A 48 6.84 -10.07 -23.41
C ARG A 48 8.24 -10.54 -23.02
N THR A 49 8.54 -10.49 -21.73
CA THR A 49 9.79 -11.04 -21.19
C THR A 49 9.50 -12.00 -20.05
N GLU A 50 10.38 -12.96 -19.83
CA GLU A 50 10.29 -13.92 -18.73
C GLU A 50 11.69 -14.11 -18.13
N LYS A 51 11.82 -13.90 -16.81
CA LYS A 51 13.10 -14.00 -16.09
C LYS A 51 12.86 -14.56 -14.70
N THR A 52 13.78 -15.36 -14.20
CA THR A 52 13.79 -15.76 -12.79
C THR A 52 14.70 -14.82 -11.99
N VAL A 53 14.16 -14.21 -10.93
CA VAL A 53 14.87 -13.30 -10.04
C VAL A 53 14.64 -13.77 -8.61
N ASP A 54 15.70 -14.12 -7.89
CA ASP A 54 15.65 -14.58 -6.49
C ASP A 54 14.57 -15.65 -6.23
N GLY A 55 14.47 -16.64 -7.12
CA GLY A 55 13.53 -17.75 -7.03
C GLY A 55 12.10 -17.45 -7.48
N VAL A 56 11.80 -16.22 -7.94
CA VAL A 56 10.51 -15.82 -8.49
C VAL A 56 10.57 -15.73 -10.00
N ASN A 57 9.62 -16.36 -10.70
CA ASN A 57 9.50 -16.27 -12.15
C ASN A 57 8.69 -15.01 -12.52
N VAL A 58 9.36 -14.00 -13.04
CA VAL A 58 8.76 -12.72 -13.41
C VAL A 58 8.47 -12.71 -14.90
N ILE A 59 7.18 -12.59 -15.24
CA ILE A 59 6.68 -12.51 -16.60
C ILE A 59 6.16 -11.08 -16.80
N ARG A 60 6.79 -10.34 -17.70
CA ARG A 60 6.32 -9.02 -18.12
C ARG A 60 5.49 -9.18 -19.37
N ILE A 61 4.24 -8.76 -19.33
CA ILE A 61 3.33 -8.83 -20.46
C ILE A 61 3.20 -7.46 -21.11
N ALA A 62 3.22 -7.45 -22.45
CA ALA A 62 2.90 -6.26 -23.22
C ALA A 62 1.42 -5.90 -23.01
N SER A 63 1.13 -4.65 -22.72
CA SER A 63 -0.23 -4.15 -22.82
C SER A 63 -0.62 -4.10 -24.30
N LEU A 64 -1.81 -4.58 -24.63
CA LEU A 64 -2.38 -4.36 -25.95
C LEU A 64 -2.48 -2.85 -26.20
N ASP A 65 -2.30 -2.43 -27.46
CA ASP A 65 -2.44 -1.02 -27.79
C ASP A 65 -3.90 -0.58 -27.64
N SER A 66 -4.21 0.08 -26.52
CA SER A 66 -5.56 0.51 -26.19
C SER A 66 -6.09 1.58 -27.14
N ARG A 67 -5.22 2.25 -27.90
CA ARG A 67 -5.61 3.30 -28.85
C ARG A 67 -6.56 2.81 -29.96
N PHE A 68 -6.56 1.51 -30.23
CA PHE A 68 -7.48 0.89 -31.19
C PHE A 68 -8.84 0.54 -30.59
N ILE A 69 -8.98 0.53 -29.27
CA ILE A 69 -10.21 0.14 -28.57
C ILE A 69 -10.98 1.38 -28.12
N ALA A 70 -10.33 2.24 -27.38
CA ALA A 70 -10.84 3.54 -26.94
C ALA A 70 -9.70 4.36 -26.33
N HIS A 71 -9.83 5.70 -26.35
CA HIS A 71 -8.86 6.61 -25.70
C HIS A 71 -9.23 6.90 -24.25
N THR A 72 -9.60 5.86 -23.48
CA THR A 72 -10.04 6.00 -22.10
C THR A 72 -9.20 5.16 -21.16
N GLU A 73 -9.06 5.61 -19.91
CA GLU A 73 -8.33 4.86 -18.87
C GLU A 73 -8.90 3.45 -18.65
N ILE A 74 -10.21 3.27 -18.90
CA ILE A 74 -10.86 1.97 -18.76
C ILE A 74 -10.41 0.96 -19.83
N ALA A 75 -10.08 1.44 -21.03
CA ALA A 75 -9.53 0.58 -22.07
C ALA A 75 -8.17 0.00 -21.66
N ASP A 76 -7.39 0.76 -20.92
CA ASP A 76 -6.12 0.29 -20.36
C ASP A 76 -6.32 -0.83 -19.32
N TRP A 77 -7.33 -0.73 -18.46
CA TRP A 77 -7.69 -1.80 -17.53
C TRP A 77 -8.15 -3.07 -18.26
N LEU A 78 -9.03 -2.93 -19.25
CA LEU A 78 -9.57 -4.06 -20.01
C LEU A 78 -8.48 -4.78 -20.81
N THR A 79 -7.59 -4.02 -21.48
CA THR A 79 -6.50 -4.61 -22.26
C THR A 79 -5.48 -5.32 -21.38
N HIS A 80 -5.16 -4.75 -20.20
CA HIS A 80 -4.29 -5.43 -19.24
C HIS A 80 -4.93 -6.70 -18.71
N SER A 81 -6.19 -6.65 -18.28
CA SER A 81 -6.93 -7.83 -17.80
C SER A 81 -7.01 -8.93 -18.87
N THR A 82 -7.18 -8.55 -20.16
CA THR A 82 -7.19 -9.51 -21.27
C THR A 82 -5.83 -10.17 -21.46
N ALA A 83 -4.75 -9.40 -21.46
CA ALA A 83 -3.39 -9.92 -21.60
C ALA A 83 -3.01 -10.80 -20.39
N ALA A 84 -3.39 -10.40 -19.18
CA ALA A 84 -3.16 -11.18 -17.96
C ALA A 84 -3.93 -12.53 -17.99
N ALA A 85 -5.19 -12.51 -18.42
CA ALA A 85 -6.00 -13.74 -18.56
C ALA A 85 -5.37 -14.73 -19.54
N ALA A 86 -4.86 -14.24 -20.68
CA ALA A 86 -4.18 -15.07 -21.67
C ALA A 86 -2.89 -15.70 -21.11
N GLU A 87 -2.08 -14.93 -20.37
CA GLU A 87 -0.84 -15.44 -19.78
C GLU A 87 -1.11 -16.44 -18.66
N VAL A 88 -2.11 -16.21 -17.80
CA VAL A 88 -2.55 -17.16 -16.76
C VAL A 88 -2.98 -18.48 -17.41
N ALA A 89 -3.80 -18.43 -18.47
CA ALA A 89 -4.23 -19.62 -19.20
C ALA A 89 -3.05 -20.38 -19.83
N ALA A 90 -2.09 -19.67 -20.44
CA ALA A 90 -0.89 -20.26 -21.02
C ALA A 90 -0.01 -20.92 -19.95
N LEU A 91 0.16 -20.28 -18.78
CA LEU A 91 0.89 -20.84 -17.65
C LEU A 91 0.23 -22.10 -17.10
N HIS A 92 -1.11 -22.07 -16.93
CA HIS A 92 -1.87 -23.21 -16.43
C HIS A 92 -1.85 -24.39 -17.40
N ALA A 93 -1.93 -24.12 -18.70
CA ALA A 93 -1.88 -25.16 -19.74
C ALA A 93 -0.51 -25.89 -19.79
N ARG A 94 0.60 -25.22 -19.51
CA ARG A 94 1.93 -25.84 -19.41
C ARG A 94 2.02 -26.79 -18.22
N ARG A 95 1.54 -26.37 -17.08
CA ARG A 95 1.42 -27.12 -15.83
C ARG A 95 0.37 -26.45 -14.94
N PRO A 96 -0.54 -27.21 -14.33
CA PRO A 96 -1.60 -26.63 -13.50
C PRO A 96 -1.09 -25.67 -12.42
N LEU A 97 -1.76 -24.54 -12.30
CA LEU A 97 -1.62 -23.62 -11.17
C LEU A 97 -2.54 -24.09 -10.05
N ASP A 98 -2.09 -24.02 -8.81
CA ASP A 98 -2.89 -24.32 -7.63
C ASP A 98 -3.78 -23.14 -7.25
N VAL A 99 -3.30 -21.91 -7.46
CA VAL A 99 -4.04 -20.68 -7.18
C VAL A 99 -3.53 -19.53 -8.03
N VAL A 100 -4.41 -18.61 -8.40
CA VAL A 100 -4.07 -17.30 -8.97
C VAL A 100 -4.64 -16.20 -8.09
N ASP A 101 -3.82 -15.19 -7.79
CA ASP A 101 -4.18 -14.02 -6.98
C ASP A 101 -4.13 -12.75 -7.82
N PHE A 102 -5.24 -12.01 -7.83
CA PHE A 102 -5.39 -10.74 -8.52
C PHE A 102 -5.64 -9.60 -7.52
N ALA A 103 -5.13 -8.42 -7.83
CA ALA A 103 -5.61 -7.22 -7.17
C ALA A 103 -7.02 -6.87 -7.64
N GLU A 104 -7.89 -6.37 -6.74
CA GLU A 104 -9.17 -5.78 -7.18
C GLU A 104 -8.94 -4.49 -7.93
N TRP A 105 -7.97 -3.67 -7.47
CA TRP A 105 -7.61 -2.41 -8.12
C TRP A 105 -7.19 -2.63 -9.57
N GLY A 106 -7.83 -1.90 -10.46
CA GLY A 106 -7.58 -2.08 -11.90
C GLY A 106 -8.32 -3.28 -12.48
N ALA A 107 -9.12 -3.98 -11.70
CA ALA A 107 -9.93 -5.14 -12.10
C ALA A 107 -9.13 -6.18 -12.93
N GLU A 108 -7.89 -6.43 -12.52
CA GLU A 108 -6.90 -7.21 -13.28
C GLU A 108 -7.38 -8.63 -13.60
N GLY A 109 -8.23 -9.22 -12.73
CA GLY A 109 -8.82 -10.54 -12.90
C GLY A 109 -10.12 -10.58 -13.70
N CYS A 110 -10.66 -9.45 -14.17
CA CYS A 110 -12.00 -9.37 -14.74
C CYS A 110 -12.20 -10.30 -15.93
N VAL A 111 -11.34 -10.25 -16.93
CA VAL A 111 -11.46 -11.09 -18.12
C VAL A 111 -11.21 -12.56 -17.79
N HIS A 112 -10.25 -12.88 -16.91
CA HIS A 112 -10.02 -14.25 -16.44
C HIS A 112 -11.27 -14.83 -15.78
N LEU A 113 -11.89 -14.10 -14.88
CA LEU A 113 -13.06 -14.53 -14.12
C LEU A 113 -14.31 -14.68 -15.00
N LEU A 114 -14.52 -13.77 -15.96
CA LEU A 114 -15.63 -13.83 -16.89
C LEU A 114 -15.52 -14.98 -17.93
N ASN A 115 -14.29 -15.38 -18.27
CA ASN A 115 -14.03 -16.47 -19.21
C ASN A 115 -13.96 -17.85 -18.55
N ARG A 116 -14.15 -17.96 -17.23
CA ARG A 116 -14.12 -19.26 -16.54
C ARG A 116 -15.29 -20.15 -16.95
N THR A 117 -14.95 -21.41 -17.10
CA THR A 117 -15.92 -22.51 -17.28
C THR A 117 -15.63 -23.58 -16.24
N GLU A 118 -16.48 -24.57 -16.12
CA GLU A 118 -16.23 -25.75 -15.28
C GLU A 118 -14.97 -26.53 -15.68
N TRP A 119 -14.57 -26.44 -16.95
CA TRP A 119 -13.47 -27.19 -17.53
C TRP A 119 -12.10 -26.51 -17.41
N ASN A 120 -12.06 -25.17 -17.21
CA ASN A 120 -10.83 -24.39 -17.14
C ASN A 120 -10.69 -23.61 -15.83
N ARG A 121 -11.38 -24.04 -14.79
CA ARG A 121 -11.40 -23.32 -13.50
C ARG A 121 -10.06 -23.46 -12.79
N ILE A 122 -9.43 -22.33 -12.52
CA ILE A 122 -8.27 -22.21 -11.65
C ILE A 122 -8.77 -21.56 -10.35
N PRO A 123 -8.44 -22.08 -9.16
CA PRO A 123 -8.77 -21.42 -7.89
C PRO A 123 -8.28 -19.97 -7.92
N THR A 124 -9.20 -19.03 -7.82
CA THR A 124 -8.94 -17.61 -8.03
C THR A 124 -9.24 -16.82 -6.77
N VAL A 125 -8.23 -16.13 -6.30
CA VAL A 125 -8.27 -15.21 -5.16
C VAL A 125 -8.27 -13.78 -5.66
N VAL A 126 -9.02 -12.91 -4.98
CA VAL A 126 -8.94 -11.46 -5.17
C VAL A 126 -8.57 -10.79 -3.86
N GLN A 127 -7.48 -10.01 -3.89
CA GLN A 127 -7.05 -9.21 -2.76
C GLN A 127 -7.56 -7.77 -2.89
N LEU A 128 -8.19 -7.27 -1.82
CA LEU A 128 -8.65 -5.88 -1.74
C LEU A 128 -7.50 -4.97 -1.24
N HIS A 129 -7.23 -3.93 -2.01
CA HIS A 129 -6.21 -2.92 -1.72
C HIS A 129 -6.81 -1.54 -1.45
N GLY A 130 -7.95 -1.25 -2.08
CA GLY A 130 -8.65 0.01 -1.99
C GLY A 130 -9.48 0.24 -3.25
N PRO A 131 -10.80 -0.02 -3.19
CA PRO A 131 -11.66 -0.02 -4.36
C PRO A 131 -11.84 1.39 -4.94
N LEU A 132 -12.06 1.46 -6.26
CA LEU A 132 -12.25 2.72 -6.99
C LEU A 132 -13.35 3.59 -6.37
N VAL A 133 -14.43 2.97 -5.88
CA VAL A 133 -15.52 3.66 -5.19
C VAL A 133 -15.04 4.40 -3.94
N MET A 134 -14.05 3.89 -3.24
CA MET A 134 -13.44 4.55 -2.08
C MET A 134 -12.66 5.80 -2.53
N PHE A 135 -11.87 5.72 -3.61
CA PHE A 135 -11.15 6.87 -4.17
C PHE A 135 -12.11 7.98 -4.58
N THR A 136 -13.17 7.64 -5.29
CA THR A 136 -14.17 8.62 -5.71
C THR A 136 -14.79 9.36 -4.52
N ASN A 137 -15.16 8.64 -3.48
CA ASN A 137 -15.83 9.23 -2.32
C ASN A 137 -14.88 10.00 -1.39
N THR A 138 -13.59 9.65 -1.36
CA THR A 138 -12.62 10.29 -0.46
C THR A 138 -11.80 11.39 -1.14
N MET A 139 -11.58 11.30 -2.45
CA MET A 139 -10.69 12.18 -3.19
C MET A 139 -11.36 12.86 -4.39
N ASN A 140 -12.66 12.64 -4.63
CA ASN A 140 -13.39 13.10 -5.82
C ASN A 140 -12.72 12.68 -7.14
N TRP A 141 -12.04 11.50 -7.15
CA TRP A 141 -11.41 10.96 -8.34
C TRP A 141 -11.63 9.44 -8.45
N PRO A 142 -12.00 8.95 -9.64
CA PRO A 142 -12.49 9.71 -10.78
C PRO A 142 -13.82 10.41 -10.45
N GLU A 143 -14.23 11.34 -11.31
CA GLU A 143 -15.52 12.01 -11.14
C GLU A 143 -16.66 10.99 -11.07
N MET A 144 -17.53 11.14 -10.08
CA MET A 144 -18.72 10.30 -9.93
C MET A 144 -19.59 10.39 -11.18
N ASN A 145 -20.04 9.23 -11.69
CA ASN A 145 -20.77 9.09 -12.94
C ASN A 145 -19.97 9.29 -14.24
N SER A 146 -18.65 9.50 -14.17
CA SER A 146 -17.80 9.39 -15.36
C SER A 146 -17.85 7.96 -15.94
N GLU A 147 -17.45 7.80 -17.20
CA GLU A 147 -17.32 6.48 -17.82
C GLU A 147 -16.36 5.61 -17.03
N PHE A 148 -15.21 6.16 -16.67
CA PHE A 148 -14.21 5.44 -15.88
C PHE A 148 -14.76 4.95 -14.54
N TYR A 149 -15.51 5.80 -13.81
CA TYR A 149 -16.15 5.39 -12.56
C TYR A 149 -17.13 4.22 -12.77
N ARG A 150 -18.08 4.36 -13.72
CA ARG A 150 -19.12 3.35 -13.93
C ARG A 150 -18.55 2.00 -14.37
N MET A 151 -17.66 2.02 -15.34
CA MET A 151 -17.07 0.80 -15.87
C MET A 151 -16.06 0.19 -14.89
N GLY A 152 -15.19 1.01 -14.29
CA GLY A 152 -14.19 0.54 -13.35
C GLY A 152 -14.83 -0.13 -12.12
N THR A 153 -15.83 0.52 -11.50
CA THR A 153 -16.54 -0.06 -10.34
C THR A 153 -17.32 -1.32 -10.72
N ALA A 154 -17.88 -1.40 -11.93
CA ALA A 154 -18.56 -2.61 -12.42
C ALA A 154 -17.56 -3.77 -12.61
N MET A 155 -16.37 -3.49 -13.18
CA MET A 155 -15.32 -4.49 -13.37
C MET A 155 -14.74 -4.98 -12.03
N GLU A 156 -14.45 -4.06 -11.09
CA GLU A 156 -13.99 -4.43 -9.74
C GLU A 156 -15.05 -5.27 -9.00
N SER A 157 -16.33 -4.84 -9.06
CA SER A 157 -17.43 -5.58 -8.46
C SER A 157 -17.55 -6.98 -9.05
N ALA A 158 -17.37 -7.15 -10.36
CA ALA A 158 -17.37 -8.46 -11.00
C ALA A 158 -16.21 -9.32 -10.47
N CYS A 159 -15.00 -8.77 -10.31
CA CYS A 159 -13.87 -9.49 -9.75
C CYS A 159 -14.15 -9.99 -8.32
N VAL A 160 -14.67 -9.11 -7.46
CA VAL A 160 -15.00 -9.44 -6.06
C VAL A 160 -16.07 -10.54 -5.96
N ARG A 161 -17.10 -10.47 -6.81
CA ARG A 161 -18.24 -11.40 -6.75
C ARG A 161 -17.99 -12.75 -7.41
N LEU A 162 -17.09 -12.82 -8.38
CA LEU A 162 -16.81 -14.04 -9.14
C LEU A 162 -15.60 -14.81 -8.62
N ALA A 163 -14.77 -14.21 -7.75
CA ALA A 163 -13.65 -14.89 -7.13
C ALA A 163 -14.08 -16.09 -6.29
N ASP A 164 -13.22 -17.11 -6.19
CA ASP A 164 -13.45 -18.26 -5.31
C ASP A 164 -13.23 -17.91 -3.85
N ALA A 165 -12.32 -16.96 -3.59
CA ALA A 165 -12.08 -16.42 -2.27
C ALA A 165 -11.62 -14.97 -2.37
N VAL A 166 -11.98 -14.15 -1.38
CA VAL A 166 -11.59 -12.76 -1.29
C VAL A 166 -10.98 -12.52 0.10
N PHE A 167 -9.89 -11.77 0.17
CA PHE A 167 -9.37 -11.25 1.42
C PHE A 167 -9.02 -9.77 1.28
N SER A 168 -8.91 -9.08 2.41
CA SER A 168 -8.59 -7.65 2.40
C SER A 168 -7.35 -7.35 3.22
N SER A 169 -6.57 -6.38 2.76
CA SER A 169 -5.45 -5.83 3.55
C SER A 169 -5.92 -4.95 4.71
N SER A 170 -7.19 -4.55 4.72
CA SER A 170 -7.80 -3.74 5.79
C SER A 170 -9.31 -3.97 5.89
N ARG A 171 -9.86 -3.78 7.07
CA ARG A 171 -11.31 -3.74 7.29
C ARG A 171 -11.94 -2.57 6.52
N CYS A 172 -11.27 -1.42 6.48
CA CYS A 172 -11.73 -0.24 5.76
C CYS A 172 -12.05 -0.55 4.28
N SER A 173 -11.12 -1.17 3.55
CA SER A 173 -11.36 -1.58 2.15
C SER A 173 -12.44 -2.64 2.02
N ALA A 174 -12.50 -3.61 2.95
CA ALA A 174 -13.53 -4.63 2.96
C ALA A 174 -14.93 -4.04 3.18
N GLU A 175 -15.10 -3.07 4.08
CA GLU A 175 -16.37 -2.37 4.33
C GLU A 175 -16.85 -1.59 3.10
N TRP A 176 -15.94 -0.92 2.38
CA TRP A 176 -16.29 -0.26 1.12
C TRP A 176 -16.76 -1.26 0.06
N CYS A 177 -16.07 -2.39 -0.10
CA CYS A 177 -16.50 -3.46 -1.02
C CYS A 177 -17.81 -4.13 -0.58
N ALA A 178 -18.03 -4.33 0.71
CA ALA A 178 -19.29 -4.86 1.21
C ALA A 178 -20.45 -3.92 0.89
N LYS A 179 -20.28 -2.64 1.11
CA LYS A 179 -21.30 -1.63 0.85
C LYS A 179 -21.65 -1.47 -0.63
N HIS A 180 -20.68 -1.58 -1.53
CA HIS A 180 -20.83 -1.18 -2.93
C HIS A 180 -20.72 -2.33 -3.93
N TYR A 181 -19.96 -3.39 -3.62
CA TYR A 181 -19.69 -4.52 -4.54
C TYR A 181 -20.38 -5.82 -4.15
N GLY A 182 -21.13 -5.82 -3.03
CA GLY A 182 -21.85 -6.99 -2.57
C GLY A 182 -20.95 -8.05 -1.93
N LEU A 183 -19.80 -7.66 -1.39
CA LEU A 183 -18.94 -8.52 -0.59
C LEU A 183 -19.62 -8.89 0.72
N VAL A 184 -19.47 -10.14 1.17
CA VAL A 184 -19.92 -10.58 2.50
C VAL A 184 -18.80 -10.36 3.51
N LEU A 185 -18.90 -9.28 4.30
CA LEU A 185 -17.85 -8.82 5.19
C LEU A 185 -17.40 -9.89 6.19
N ASP A 186 -18.35 -10.58 6.82
CA ASP A 186 -18.04 -11.61 7.84
C ASP A 186 -17.36 -12.85 7.27
N GLN A 187 -17.36 -13.03 5.96
CA GLN A 187 -16.69 -14.12 5.25
C GLN A 187 -15.38 -13.67 4.61
N THR A 188 -14.99 -12.40 4.80
CA THR A 188 -13.81 -11.82 4.18
C THR A 188 -12.70 -11.65 5.22
N PRO A 189 -11.68 -12.52 5.19
CA PRO A 189 -10.55 -12.39 6.10
C PRO A 189 -9.81 -11.07 5.92
N ILE A 190 -9.36 -10.50 7.03
CA ILE A 190 -8.46 -9.36 7.04
C ILE A 190 -7.05 -9.89 7.29
N ILE A 191 -6.23 -9.86 6.24
CA ILE A 191 -4.80 -10.24 6.31
C ILE A 191 -4.02 -8.96 6.04
N HIS A 192 -3.63 -8.29 7.11
CA HIS A 192 -2.90 -7.03 7.02
C HIS A 192 -1.56 -7.20 6.30
N THR A 193 -1.14 -6.15 5.64
CA THR A 193 0.21 -6.05 5.12
C THR A 193 1.22 -6.07 6.27
N GLY A 194 2.23 -6.90 6.16
CA GLY A 194 3.32 -6.96 7.14
C GLY A 194 4.54 -6.13 6.73
N VAL A 195 5.44 -5.93 7.65
CA VAL A 195 6.76 -5.32 7.44
C VAL A 195 7.87 -6.25 7.90
N ASP A 196 9.01 -6.22 7.21
CA ASP A 196 10.22 -6.94 7.63
C ASP A 196 10.83 -6.25 8.86
N THR A 197 10.58 -6.79 10.03
CA THR A 197 11.00 -6.21 11.31
C THR A 197 12.47 -6.46 11.65
N GLU A 198 13.16 -7.33 10.92
CA GLU A 198 14.62 -7.50 11.00
C GLU A 198 15.34 -6.44 10.16
N PHE A 199 14.78 -6.11 9.02
CA PHE A 199 15.30 -5.07 8.14
C PHE A 199 14.95 -3.67 8.70
N PHE A 200 13.68 -3.40 8.98
CA PHE A 200 13.23 -2.18 9.63
C PHE A 200 13.32 -2.32 11.15
N ARG A 201 14.40 -1.83 11.70
CA ARG A 201 14.66 -1.82 13.15
C ARG A 201 15.40 -0.56 13.57
N PRO A 202 15.33 -0.18 14.84
CA PRO A 202 16.14 0.93 15.34
C PRO A 202 17.61 0.73 15.00
N GLN A 203 18.22 1.74 14.40
CA GLN A 203 19.65 1.74 14.11
C GLN A 203 20.42 2.42 15.25
N SER A 204 21.70 2.04 15.43
CA SER A 204 22.58 2.61 16.43
C SER A 204 22.95 4.09 16.20
N ALA A 205 22.36 4.74 15.19
CA ALA A 205 22.59 6.14 14.89
C ALA A 205 21.90 7.02 15.95
N PRO A 206 22.58 8.08 16.46
CA PRO A 206 21.96 9.01 17.39
C PRO A 206 20.79 9.74 16.73
N LYS A 207 19.80 10.11 17.55
CA LYS A 207 18.74 11.02 17.12
C LYS A 207 19.34 12.32 16.58
N ALA A 208 18.66 12.94 15.64
CA ALA A 208 19.07 14.25 15.14
C ALA A 208 19.16 15.26 16.29
N ASN A 209 20.16 16.14 16.24
CA ASN A 209 20.37 17.16 17.29
C ASN A 209 19.29 18.24 17.36
N ARG A 210 18.40 18.25 16.34
CA ARG A 210 17.30 19.22 16.21
C ARG A 210 15.97 18.45 16.09
N PRO A 211 14.86 18.99 16.63
CA PRO A 211 13.56 18.37 16.49
C PRO A 211 13.28 18.06 15.02
N THR A 212 13.02 16.79 14.69
CA THR A 212 12.87 16.33 13.30
C THR A 212 11.58 15.56 13.13
N ILE A 213 10.69 16.08 12.29
CA ILE A 213 9.52 15.41 11.76
C ILE A 213 9.92 14.75 10.44
N ILE A 214 9.58 13.51 10.24
CA ILE A 214 9.87 12.79 8.98
C ILE A 214 8.59 12.27 8.33
N PHE A 215 8.56 12.37 7.01
CA PHE A 215 7.56 11.77 6.14
C PHE A 215 8.28 10.92 5.09
N THR A 216 7.68 9.80 4.70
CA THR A 216 8.13 8.99 3.57
C THR A 216 6.96 8.67 2.65
N GLY A 217 7.18 8.75 1.34
CA GLY A 217 6.16 8.40 0.34
C GLY A 217 6.12 9.36 -0.84
N LYS A 218 5.13 9.15 -1.71
CA LYS A 218 4.89 10.05 -2.83
C LYS A 218 4.49 11.43 -2.31
N LEU A 219 5.17 12.47 -2.79
CA LEU A 219 4.80 13.86 -2.49
C LEU A 219 3.59 14.23 -3.33
N ALA A 220 2.40 14.04 -2.77
CA ALA A 220 1.11 14.27 -3.44
C ALA A 220 0.11 14.88 -2.45
N ALA A 221 -0.87 15.61 -2.97
CA ALA A 221 -1.85 16.31 -2.15
C ALA A 221 -2.64 15.35 -1.24
N ASN A 222 -3.05 14.19 -1.75
CA ASN A 222 -3.79 13.19 -0.99
C ASN A 222 -2.97 12.53 0.14
N LYS A 223 -1.64 12.66 0.11
CA LYS A 223 -0.75 12.23 1.20
C LYS A 223 -0.59 13.30 2.29
N GLY A 224 -1.24 14.46 2.14
CA GLY A 224 -1.30 15.52 3.14
C GLY A 224 0.01 16.28 3.37
N VAL A 225 0.98 16.18 2.42
CA VAL A 225 2.30 16.84 2.58
C VAL A 225 2.17 18.36 2.73
N HIS A 226 1.19 18.99 2.08
CA HIS A 226 0.92 20.43 2.19
C HIS A 226 0.38 20.79 3.59
N LEU A 227 -0.48 19.94 4.19
CA LEU A 227 -0.96 20.11 5.57
C LEU A 227 0.19 19.99 6.57
N LEU A 228 1.11 19.05 6.29
CA LEU A 228 2.27 18.84 7.15
C LEU A 228 3.25 20.04 7.12
N VAL A 229 3.50 20.61 5.94
CA VAL A 229 4.29 21.84 5.81
C VAL A 229 3.62 23.01 6.53
N GLU A 230 2.30 23.18 6.39
CA GLU A 230 1.56 24.23 7.07
C GLU A 230 1.61 24.06 8.60
N ALA A 231 1.36 22.86 9.10
CA ALA A 231 1.41 22.57 10.53
C ALA A 231 2.82 22.79 11.12
N ALA A 232 3.86 22.32 10.43
CA ALA A 232 5.25 22.53 10.85
C ALA A 232 5.65 24.02 10.84
N SER A 233 5.20 24.79 9.84
CA SER A 233 5.44 26.24 9.78
C SER A 233 4.84 26.99 10.97
N LYS A 234 3.64 26.59 11.44
CA LYS A 234 3.01 27.16 12.64
C LYS A 234 3.79 26.87 13.93
N LEU A 235 4.64 25.85 13.93
CA LEU A 235 5.49 25.46 15.07
C LEU A 235 6.89 26.06 15.03
N ALA A 236 7.31 26.63 13.93
CA ALA A 236 8.71 27.04 13.72
C ALA A 236 9.15 28.16 14.70
N ASN A 237 8.25 29.04 15.15
CA ASN A 237 8.55 30.02 16.20
C ASN A 237 8.79 29.38 17.57
N GLU A 238 8.05 28.33 17.88
CA GLU A 238 8.12 27.60 19.15
C GLU A 238 9.34 26.65 19.18
N PHE A 239 9.71 26.13 18.01
CA PHE A 239 10.86 25.26 17.80
C PHE A 239 11.77 25.85 16.71
N PRO A 240 12.62 26.82 17.02
CA PRO A 240 13.40 27.56 16.00
C PRO A 240 14.31 26.70 15.13
N CYS A 241 14.69 25.49 15.63
CA CYS A 241 15.50 24.53 14.89
C CYS A 241 14.68 23.38 14.31
N LEU A 242 13.34 23.51 14.22
CA LEU A 242 12.49 22.44 13.69
C LEU A 242 12.91 22.05 12.26
N HIS A 243 12.90 20.76 12.00
CA HIS A 243 13.25 20.19 10.71
C HIS A 243 12.14 19.27 10.21
N LEU A 244 11.60 19.57 9.04
CA LEU A 244 10.62 18.73 8.34
C LEU A 244 11.30 18.07 7.14
N ARG A 245 11.50 16.77 7.22
CA ARG A 245 12.10 15.96 6.16
C ARG A 245 11.05 15.20 5.39
N LEU A 246 10.91 15.48 4.10
CA LEU A 246 9.96 14.80 3.20
C LEU A 246 10.75 13.93 2.21
N LEU A 247 10.80 12.63 2.50
CA LEU A 247 11.52 11.65 1.68
C LEU A 247 10.57 11.07 0.63
N GLY A 248 10.88 11.28 -0.64
CA GLY A 248 10.11 10.74 -1.76
C GLY A 248 10.15 11.61 -3.00
N ARG A 249 9.42 11.16 -4.02
CA ARG A 249 9.28 11.89 -5.27
C ARG A 249 7.88 12.49 -5.39
N GLY A 250 7.80 13.62 -6.07
CA GLY A 250 6.53 14.27 -6.41
C GLY A 250 6.64 14.99 -7.75
N ASP A 251 5.51 15.48 -8.24
CA ASP A 251 5.50 16.37 -9.38
C ASP A 251 6.34 17.62 -9.05
N PRO A 252 7.19 18.10 -9.97
CA PRO A 252 8.00 19.32 -9.74
C PRO A 252 7.18 20.54 -9.29
N LYS A 253 5.92 20.66 -9.75
CA LYS A 253 5.01 21.73 -9.33
C LYS A 253 4.66 21.61 -7.85
N ILE A 254 4.36 20.39 -7.37
CA ILE A 254 4.07 20.14 -5.95
C ILE A 254 5.31 20.45 -5.10
N VAL A 255 6.48 20.00 -5.52
CA VAL A 255 7.74 20.28 -4.82
C VAL A 255 7.98 21.79 -4.69
N SER A 256 7.84 22.53 -5.79
CA SER A 256 7.97 23.99 -5.82
C SER A 256 6.92 24.69 -4.94
N GLU A 257 5.69 24.17 -4.91
CA GLU A 257 4.62 24.70 -4.06
C GLU A 257 4.95 24.51 -2.57
N LEU A 258 5.43 23.33 -2.16
CA LEU A 258 5.82 23.07 -0.77
C LEU A 258 6.95 24.01 -0.31
N GLN A 259 7.97 24.23 -1.16
CA GLN A 259 9.06 25.17 -0.89
C GLN A 259 8.56 26.61 -0.77
N SER A 260 7.65 27.01 -1.67
CA SER A 260 7.06 28.34 -1.65
C SER A 260 6.22 28.57 -0.39
N ARG A 261 5.48 27.58 0.08
CA ARG A 261 4.70 27.64 1.33
C ARG A 261 5.60 27.86 2.54
N ALA A 262 6.68 27.08 2.68
CA ALA A 262 7.65 27.23 3.77
C ALA A 262 8.33 28.61 3.75
N LYS A 263 8.73 29.07 2.56
CA LYS A 263 9.33 30.41 2.37
C LYS A 263 8.36 31.53 2.69
N SER A 264 7.12 31.46 2.23
CA SER A 264 6.07 32.47 2.50
C SER A 264 5.69 32.53 3.97
N ALA A 265 5.81 31.43 4.70
CA ALA A 265 5.66 31.40 6.14
C ALA A 265 6.86 31.97 6.91
N GLY A 266 7.95 32.35 6.23
CA GLY A 266 9.15 32.91 6.83
C GLY A 266 10.22 31.88 7.25
N TYR A 267 10.06 30.58 6.89
CA TYR A 267 10.93 29.50 7.34
C TYR A 267 11.50 28.66 6.19
N PRO A 268 12.33 29.25 5.31
CA PRO A 268 12.86 28.53 4.13
C PRO A 268 13.70 27.29 4.51
N ASP A 269 14.37 27.31 5.68
CA ASP A 269 15.25 26.23 6.16
C ASP A 269 14.52 25.14 6.97
N LEU A 270 13.20 25.28 7.15
CA LEU A 270 12.37 24.29 7.82
C LEU A 270 12.31 22.98 7.03
N LEU A 271 12.24 23.07 5.70
CA LEU A 271 11.90 21.98 4.80
C LEU A 271 13.14 21.39 4.14
N ASP A 272 13.33 20.08 4.29
CA ASP A 272 14.34 19.28 3.62
C ASP A 272 13.67 18.27 2.66
N LEU A 273 14.03 18.35 1.39
CA LEU A 273 13.48 17.55 0.28
C LEU A 273 14.60 16.78 -0.42
N PRO A 274 15.18 15.74 0.20
CA PRO A 274 16.30 14.99 -0.38
C PRO A 274 15.91 14.15 -1.60
N GLY A 275 14.63 14.08 -1.94
CA GLY A 275 14.11 13.25 -3.00
C GLY A 275 13.91 11.80 -2.58
N PHE A 276 14.07 10.89 -3.52
CA PHE A 276 13.94 9.45 -3.26
C PHE A 276 15.12 8.94 -2.44
N VAL A 277 14.81 8.22 -1.39
CA VAL A 277 15.78 7.51 -0.54
C VAL A 277 15.64 6.02 -0.81
N SER A 278 16.77 5.33 -0.92
CA SER A 278 16.77 3.87 -1.16
C SER A 278 16.12 3.12 0.02
N ARG A 279 15.63 1.93 -0.24
CA ARG A 279 15.05 1.09 0.83
C ARG A 279 16.10 0.79 1.91
N GLU A 280 17.35 0.58 1.49
CA GLU A 280 18.49 0.24 2.34
C GLU A 280 18.83 1.37 3.32
N ASP A 281 18.70 2.61 2.89
CA ASP A 281 19.02 3.80 3.70
C ASP A 281 17.85 4.23 4.60
N LEU A 282 16.64 3.79 4.29
CA LEU A 282 15.43 4.27 4.95
C LEU A 282 15.40 3.99 6.47
N PRO A 283 15.81 2.80 6.99
CA PRO A 283 15.85 2.56 8.43
C PRO A 283 16.73 3.56 9.19
N ALA A 284 17.86 3.96 8.62
CA ALA A 284 18.75 4.94 9.23
C ALA A 284 18.12 6.34 9.27
N GLN A 285 17.41 6.73 8.21
CA GLN A 285 16.70 8.01 8.17
C GLN A 285 15.56 8.05 9.19
N LEU A 286 14.76 6.99 9.26
CA LEU A 286 13.68 6.87 10.25
C LEU A 286 14.23 6.90 11.67
N SER A 287 15.26 6.12 11.98
CA SER A 287 15.83 6.03 13.33
C SER A 287 16.35 7.37 13.87
N ARG A 288 16.79 8.27 13.00
CA ARG A 288 17.29 9.60 13.37
C ARG A 288 16.18 10.62 13.64
N ALA A 289 14.98 10.40 13.16
CA ALA A 289 13.85 11.30 13.35
C ALA A 289 13.21 11.17 14.74
N HIS A 290 12.39 12.14 15.13
CA HIS A 290 11.70 12.17 16.42
C HIS A 290 10.27 11.67 16.32
N VAL A 291 9.57 11.99 15.24
CA VAL A 291 8.21 11.56 14.97
C VAL A 291 8.01 11.37 13.46
N PHE A 292 7.32 10.34 13.10
CA PHE A 292 6.84 10.13 11.72
C PHE A 292 5.45 10.74 11.59
N ALA A 293 5.19 11.49 10.53
CA ALA A 293 3.86 12.05 10.28
C ALA A 293 3.49 11.95 8.80
N ALA A 294 2.39 11.27 8.53
CA ALA A 294 1.79 11.21 7.20
C ALA A 294 0.27 11.39 7.33
N PRO A 295 -0.24 12.65 7.27
CA PRO A 295 -1.67 12.94 7.39
C PRO A 295 -2.39 12.64 6.06
N SER A 296 -2.27 11.40 5.58
CA SER A 296 -2.86 10.94 4.34
C SER A 296 -4.38 10.85 4.45
N GLN A 297 -5.07 11.47 3.51
CA GLN A 297 -6.54 11.45 3.45
C GLN A 297 -7.08 10.09 3.00
N TYR A 298 -6.25 9.30 2.37
CA TYR A 298 -6.59 8.01 1.80
C TYR A 298 -5.48 6.99 2.07
N GLU A 299 -5.83 5.93 2.77
CA GLU A 299 -5.04 4.70 2.86
C GLU A 299 -6.02 3.52 2.79
N GLY A 300 -5.94 2.76 1.70
CA GLY A 300 -6.77 1.56 1.51
C GLY A 300 -6.34 0.40 2.41
N GLY A 301 -5.07 0.35 2.79
CA GLY A 301 -4.51 -0.62 3.72
C GLY A 301 -3.82 0.06 4.90
N PRO A 302 -3.11 -0.70 5.76
CA PRO A 302 -2.42 -0.17 6.94
C PRO A 302 -1.31 0.83 6.60
N GLY A 303 -0.85 0.85 5.34
CA GLY A 303 0.23 1.72 4.87
C GLY A 303 1.62 1.28 5.34
N PHE A 304 2.45 0.81 4.42
CA PHE A 304 3.81 0.34 4.72
C PHE A 304 4.64 1.36 5.50
N VAL A 305 4.52 2.63 5.13
CA VAL A 305 5.34 3.71 5.71
C VAL A 305 5.12 3.90 7.21
N TYR A 306 3.90 3.64 7.70
CA TYR A 306 3.62 3.68 9.14
C TYR A 306 4.25 2.47 9.83
N LEU A 307 4.09 1.27 9.26
CA LEU A 307 4.68 0.05 9.81
C LEU A 307 6.21 0.11 9.81
N GLU A 308 6.82 0.64 8.76
CA GLU A 308 8.27 0.86 8.65
C GLU A 308 8.78 1.83 9.73
N ALA A 309 8.08 2.95 9.93
CA ALA A 309 8.41 3.91 10.97
C ALA A 309 8.26 3.33 12.38
N MET A 310 7.13 2.67 12.66
CA MET A 310 6.87 1.98 13.92
C MET A 310 7.90 0.88 14.18
N ALA A 311 8.26 0.11 13.17
CA ALA A 311 9.30 -0.91 13.23
C ALA A 311 10.67 -0.33 13.59
N CYS A 312 10.97 0.90 13.18
CA CYS A 312 12.17 1.65 13.56
C CYS A 312 12.05 2.35 14.93
N GLY A 313 10.98 2.11 15.69
CA GLY A 313 10.78 2.68 17.03
C GLY A 313 10.33 4.14 17.02
N LEU A 314 9.70 4.63 15.93
CA LEU A 314 9.10 5.95 15.89
C LEU A 314 7.62 5.89 16.24
N PRO A 315 7.11 6.80 17.07
CA PRO A 315 5.69 7.04 17.15
C PRO A 315 5.22 7.71 15.86
N VAL A 316 4.00 7.39 15.44
CA VAL A 316 3.46 7.82 14.16
C VAL A 316 2.24 8.72 14.34
N ILE A 317 2.04 9.65 13.40
CA ILE A 317 0.81 10.45 13.28
C ILE A 317 0.15 10.10 11.95
N ALA A 318 -1.08 9.61 12.01
CA ALA A 318 -1.89 9.20 10.86
C ALA A 318 -3.29 9.84 10.92
N CYS A 319 -4.04 9.78 9.81
CA CYS A 319 -5.44 10.20 9.81
C CYS A 319 -6.37 9.10 10.35
N ALA A 320 -7.34 9.50 11.14
CA ALA A 320 -8.47 8.66 11.52
C ALA A 320 -9.33 8.29 10.30
N GLY A 321 -10.04 7.16 10.37
CA GLY A 321 -10.98 6.73 9.32
C GLY A 321 -10.34 6.21 8.03
N SER A 322 -9.06 5.88 8.06
CA SER A 322 -8.33 5.23 6.96
C SER A 322 -7.78 3.86 7.40
N GLY A 323 -7.30 3.05 6.47
CA GLY A 323 -6.66 1.77 6.79
C GLY A 323 -5.47 1.90 7.75
N ALA A 324 -4.78 3.04 7.78
CA ALA A 324 -3.73 3.31 8.76
C ALA A 324 -4.23 3.31 10.21
N ALA A 325 -5.49 3.70 10.44
CA ALA A 325 -6.10 3.71 11.78
C ALA A 325 -6.28 2.29 12.37
N GLU A 326 -6.16 1.24 11.57
CA GLU A 326 -6.25 -0.14 12.05
C GLU A 326 -4.97 -0.61 12.73
N VAL A 327 -3.84 0.02 12.43
CA VAL A 327 -2.53 -0.34 13.00
C VAL A 327 -1.95 0.73 13.92
N VAL A 328 -2.46 1.95 13.85
CA VAL A 328 -2.05 3.03 14.76
C VAL A 328 -3.03 3.10 15.94
N ARG A 329 -2.62 2.60 17.10
CA ARG A 329 -3.40 2.68 18.34
C ARG A 329 -3.24 4.07 18.95
N HIS A 330 -4.32 4.87 18.92
CA HIS A 330 -4.30 6.26 19.39
C HIS A 330 -3.85 6.37 20.85
N ASN A 331 -2.85 7.24 21.13
CA ASN A 331 -2.22 7.45 22.42
C ASN A 331 -1.42 6.24 22.98
N GLU A 332 -1.27 5.16 22.20
CA GLU A 332 -0.51 3.98 22.61
C GLU A 332 0.73 3.77 21.73
N THR A 333 0.52 3.62 20.40
CA THR A 333 1.60 3.42 19.42
C THR A 333 1.81 4.64 18.52
N GLY A 334 0.89 5.61 18.58
CA GLY A 334 0.90 6.81 17.77
C GLY A 334 -0.32 7.68 18.05
N TRP A 335 -0.57 8.63 17.17
CA TRP A 335 -1.72 9.52 17.24
C TRP A 335 -2.54 9.48 15.96
N LEU A 336 -3.85 9.51 16.12
CA LEU A 336 -4.80 9.68 15.03
C LEU A 336 -5.36 11.09 15.07
N VAL A 337 -5.32 11.79 13.94
CA VAL A 337 -5.88 13.13 13.76
C VAL A 337 -7.03 13.10 12.76
N PRO A 338 -8.03 13.97 12.87
CA PRO A 338 -9.04 14.07 11.83
C PRO A 338 -8.43 14.43 10.48
N PRO A 339 -8.92 13.89 9.36
CA PRO A 339 -8.45 14.26 8.03
C PRO A 339 -8.69 15.76 7.77
N LEU A 340 -7.74 16.40 7.09
CA LEU A 340 -7.76 17.82 6.73
C LEU A 340 -7.72 18.81 7.92
N ASP A 341 -7.58 18.34 9.15
CA ASP A 341 -7.54 19.21 10.33
C ASP A 341 -6.08 19.61 10.66
N VAL A 342 -5.66 20.75 10.10
CA VAL A 342 -4.32 21.30 10.35
C VAL A 342 -4.12 21.71 11.81
N ALA A 343 -5.19 22.13 12.50
CA ALA A 343 -5.08 22.55 13.90
C ALA A 343 -4.78 21.34 14.79
N ALA A 344 -5.58 20.26 14.67
CA ALA A 344 -5.33 19.00 15.38
C ALA A 344 -3.95 18.42 15.06
N LEU A 345 -3.51 18.46 13.79
CA LEU A 345 -2.19 18.03 13.38
C LEU A 345 -1.09 18.86 14.05
N THR A 346 -1.25 20.19 14.06
CA THR A 346 -0.29 21.12 14.70
C THR A 346 -0.16 20.85 16.20
N ASP A 347 -1.29 20.70 16.89
CA ASP A 347 -1.29 20.45 18.34
C ASP A 347 -0.69 19.08 18.68
N THR A 348 -0.98 18.06 17.87
CA THR A 348 -0.40 16.71 18.03
C THR A 348 1.12 16.74 17.81
N LEU A 349 1.59 17.40 16.76
CA LEU A 349 3.03 17.59 16.50
C LEU A 349 3.70 18.35 17.65
N ARG A 350 3.09 19.44 18.13
CA ARG A 350 3.60 20.23 19.27
C ARG A 350 3.78 19.37 20.50
N ASN A 351 2.75 18.63 20.87
CA ASN A 351 2.77 17.77 22.06
C ASN A 351 3.80 16.64 21.92
N SER A 352 3.90 16.03 20.74
CA SER A 352 4.90 14.99 20.47
C SER A 352 6.33 15.50 20.56
N LEU A 353 6.61 16.73 20.13
CA LEU A 353 7.94 17.32 20.18
C LEU A 353 8.32 17.79 21.60
N LYS A 354 7.36 18.29 22.39
CA LYS A 354 7.60 18.75 23.77
C LYS A 354 7.85 17.60 24.75
N ASN A 355 7.16 16.49 24.61
CA ASN A 355 7.19 15.40 25.58
C ASN A 355 8.08 14.25 25.10
N GLN A 356 9.39 14.37 25.34
CA GLN A 356 10.36 13.35 24.95
C GLN A 356 10.07 11.99 25.58
N THR A 357 9.78 11.92 26.89
CA THR A 357 9.53 10.65 27.60
C THR A 357 8.34 9.92 27.02
N GLN A 358 7.23 10.63 26.78
CA GLN A 358 6.03 10.05 26.18
C GLN A 358 6.32 9.55 24.76
N ARG A 359 7.03 10.36 23.96
CA ARG A 359 7.40 10.04 22.59
C ARG A 359 8.24 8.77 22.50
N GLU A 360 9.26 8.65 23.34
CA GLU A 360 10.13 7.48 23.38
C GLU A 360 9.39 6.22 23.86
N ALA A 361 8.59 6.33 24.90
CA ALA A 361 7.76 5.22 25.38
C ALA A 361 6.74 4.75 24.32
N MET A 362 6.12 5.69 23.61
CA MET A 362 5.20 5.38 22.52
C MET A 362 5.90 4.71 21.34
N GLY A 363 7.08 5.19 20.96
CA GLY A 363 7.89 4.57 19.91
C GLY A 363 8.31 3.14 20.25
N ALA A 364 8.67 2.85 21.51
CA ALA A 364 8.96 1.51 21.97
C ALA A 364 7.72 0.60 21.85
N LYS A 365 6.56 1.03 22.34
CA LYS A 365 5.30 0.30 22.20
C LYS A 365 4.90 0.07 20.73
N ALA A 366 5.15 1.06 19.87
CA ALA A 366 4.92 0.94 18.43
C ALA A 366 5.77 -0.18 17.82
N ARG A 367 7.04 -0.25 18.19
CA ARG A 367 7.96 -1.33 17.78
C ARG A 367 7.48 -2.68 18.29
N ASP A 368 7.17 -2.80 19.57
CA ASP A 368 6.72 -4.06 20.19
C ASP A 368 5.46 -4.59 19.49
N PHE A 369 4.49 -3.71 19.22
CA PHE A 369 3.28 -4.06 18.50
C PHE A 369 3.59 -4.58 17.08
N VAL A 370 4.42 -3.88 16.32
CA VAL A 370 4.74 -4.28 14.94
C VAL A 370 5.50 -5.61 14.91
N VAL A 371 6.44 -5.83 15.83
CA VAL A 371 7.16 -7.11 15.93
C VAL A 371 6.22 -8.26 16.27
N ALA A 372 5.29 -8.04 17.18
CA ALA A 372 4.38 -9.09 17.64
C ALA A 372 3.27 -9.41 16.62
N GLU A 373 2.70 -8.38 15.99
CA GLU A 373 1.45 -8.52 15.23
C GLU A 373 1.58 -8.25 13.72
N MET A 374 2.55 -7.43 13.29
CA MET A 374 2.66 -6.94 11.91
C MET A 374 3.95 -7.40 11.21
N ASP A 375 4.65 -8.40 11.74
CA ASP A 375 5.82 -8.97 11.05
C ASP A 375 5.40 -9.68 9.76
N SER A 376 6.14 -9.44 8.69
CA SER A 376 5.83 -9.98 7.35
C SER A 376 5.80 -11.51 7.32
N ARG A 377 6.61 -12.20 8.14
CA ARG A 377 6.61 -13.66 8.22
C ARG A 377 5.29 -14.21 8.75
N ARG A 378 4.64 -13.50 9.68
CA ARG A 378 3.32 -13.86 10.19
C ARG A 378 2.26 -13.69 9.10
N MET A 379 2.25 -12.55 8.42
CA MET A 379 1.34 -12.29 7.29
C MET A 379 1.48 -13.36 6.20
N LEU A 380 2.72 -13.71 5.83
CA LEU A 380 3.00 -14.72 4.81
C LEU A 380 2.44 -16.10 5.19
N ARG A 381 2.55 -16.52 6.46
CA ARG A 381 1.95 -17.79 6.93
C ARG A 381 0.42 -17.78 6.88
N GLN A 382 -0.21 -16.67 7.26
CA GLN A 382 -1.66 -16.52 7.13
C GLN A 382 -2.09 -16.61 5.66
N LEU A 383 -1.37 -15.93 4.78
CA LEU A 383 -1.64 -15.93 3.35
C LEU A 383 -1.40 -17.30 2.72
N GLU A 384 -0.34 -18.02 3.10
CA GLU A 384 -0.08 -19.40 2.68
C GLU A 384 -1.25 -20.32 3.05
N SER A 385 -1.71 -20.23 4.29
CA SER A 385 -2.88 -21.00 4.77
C SER A 385 -4.15 -20.63 4.02
N PHE A 386 -4.35 -19.34 3.72
CA PHE A 386 -5.48 -18.85 2.92
C PHE A 386 -5.44 -19.40 1.50
N TYR A 387 -4.30 -19.34 0.82
CA TYR A 387 -4.14 -19.90 -0.53
C TYR A 387 -4.36 -21.42 -0.55
N ALA A 388 -3.88 -22.14 0.45
CA ALA A 388 -4.09 -23.58 0.57
C ALA A 388 -5.58 -23.92 0.73
N ALA A 389 -6.33 -23.14 1.50
CA ALA A 389 -7.77 -23.30 1.65
C ALA A 389 -8.52 -23.00 0.33
N ALA A 390 -8.16 -21.92 -0.35
CA ALA A 390 -8.73 -21.56 -1.65
C ALA A 390 -8.46 -22.62 -2.72
N ALA A 391 -7.22 -23.13 -2.79
CA ALA A 391 -6.85 -24.20 -3.70
C ALA A 391 -7.64 -25.51 -3.45
N ALA A 392 -7.98 -25.78 -2.19
CA ALA A 392 -8.79 -26.94 -1.80
C ALA A 392 -10.31 -26.70 -1.92
N GLY A 393 -10.76 -25.54 -2.38
CA GLY A 393 -12.18 -25.18 -2.43
C GLY A 393 -12.85 -25.09 -1.05
N LYS A 394 -12.09 -24.74 -0.02
CA LYS A 394 -12.55 -24.64 1.37
C LYS A 394 -12.61 -23.18 1.83
N HIS A 395 -13.55 -22.89 2.72
CA HIS A 395 -13.50 -21.63 3.47
C HIS A 395 -12.29 -21.59 4.39
N TRP A 396 -11.56 -20.50 4.34
CA TRP A 396 -10.46 -20.29 5.27
C TRP A 396 -10.99 -19.82 6.63
N VAL A 397 -10.49 -20.46 7.67
CA VAL A 397 -10.73 -20.05 9.04
C VAL A 397 -9.37 -19.77 9.66
N GLU A 398 -9.20 -18.58 10.23
CA GLU A 398 -7.97 -18.26 10.94
C GLU A 398 -7.77 -19.28 12.06
N ALA A 399 -6.61 -19.94 12.10
CA ALA A 399 -6.28 -20.84 13.18
C ALA A 399 -6.32 -20.06 14.50
N GLN A 400 -7.23 -20.39 15.37
CA GLN A 400 -7.25 -19.84 16.73
C GLN A 400 -5.93 -20.22 17.39
N ARG A 401 -5.28 -19.22 17.97
CA ARG A 401 -3.98 -19.33 18.64
C ARG A 401 -4.04 -20.17 19.88
#